data_d110f1aa57546e5a6cdb556209ae6bfd
#
_entry.id   d110f1aa57546e5a6cdb556209ae6bfd
#
_cell.length_a   1.000
_cell.length_b   1.000
_cell.length_c   1.000
_cell.angle_alpha   90.00
_cell.angle_beta   90.00
_cell.angle_gamma   90.00
#
_symmetry.space_group_name_H-M   'P 1'
#
loop_
_entity.id
_entity.type
_entity.pdbx_description
1 polymer ?
#
loop_
_entity_poly.entity_id
_entity_poly.type
_entity_poly.pdbx_seq_one_letter_code
_entity_poly.pdbx_strand_id
1 'polypeptide(L)'
;MRQIGRIYRRHREAVLALLGLLTVSLIALPYLVLGEGSYVQVHDQLDGEVLNYIYRARYLGQGNVIPQFMNGMDKASMLPPAPLGVLLYRLLPPFDAYAVMHWLCLAVGFLGMYGLCLKLGVRAGAGWATACLFCYIPFYPTYGLAALGQPLLVLSGLRLREGGAPLRFIGCYLSIALYGACSSLTLVGYVWIAAGALWTLGLAVAGSRKKQGIAPALRVGGGVLVLSCVYLASNMDLLRTLAGKGFSTHRQEMVLRAAEHPAEVFGELLLSGGSYSPVYSTGILTAAVLLTLAAAVLWVRSRRRVRNLRRVWALTGLIFCGAVLAVLWNCGPMVSLRLSLGGAVTYFQADRVYWCFPFLWMLVLGLILEGICGLGECPEGSVQPRQQNAGEHRRSILLWVCCLLLLGIEGIQVLRDSTLNKNFRLMLFEDYEQVTWESIYMEDVFARIEQAIGPEKEGYSVVSLGIHPSVALYHGYTCADGYSNNYDLAYKHRFRQIMAGELEKNDETRRYFDEWGNRLYLAGIPYGINGMVPKGQPGYTDLDYDLDAMSALHIRYLLAAAPVELSPAALEETSLRLELVDGSPFTDSAAYYEVWVYRLESSREP
;
A
#
# COMPACT_ATOMS: atom_id res chain seq x y z
N MET A 1 -0.08 43.46 21.07
CA MET A 1 -0.55 43.06 19.73
C MET A 1 0.13 41.76 19.19
N ARG A 2 1.48 41.63 19.15
CA ARG A 2 2.14 40.40 18.64
C ARG A 2 1.81 39.11 19.42
N GLN A 3 1.55 39.19 20.71
CA GLN A 3 1.22 38.04 21.57
C GLN A 3 -0.24 37.60 21.36
N ILE A 4 -1.19 38.53 21.27
CA ILE A 4 -2.59 38.26 20.98
C ILE A 4 -2.74 37.64 19.59
N GLY A 5 -2.04 38.16 18.57
CA GLY A 5 -2.03 37.56 17.23
C GLY A 5 -1.46 36.13 17.18
N ARG A 6 -0.46 35.80 18.03
CA ARG A 6 0.05 34.43 18.17
C ARG A 6 -0.94 33.48 18.82
N ILE A 7 -1.65 33.94 19.85
CA ILE A 7 -2.68 33.16 20.55
C ILE A 7 -3.84 32.86 19.57
N TYR A 8 -4.37 33.88 18.88
CA TYR A 8 -5.45 33.73 17.90
C TYR A 8 -5.06 32.77 16.77
N ARG A 9 -3.83 32.88 16.26
CA ARG A 9 -3.31 31.97 15.23
C ARG A 9 -3.22 30.52 15.74
N ARG A 10 -2.73 30.27 16.95
CA ARG A 10 -2.67 28.94 17.55
C ARG A 10 -4.06 28.34 17.76
N HIS A 11 -5.05 29.14 18.22
CA HIS A 11 -6.42 28.65 18.34
C HIS A 11 -7.00 28.24 17.00
N ARG A 12 -6.82 29.05 15.96
CA ARG A 12 -7.27 28.72 14.61
C ARG A 12 -6.60 27.45 14.07
N GLU A 13 -5.30 27.30 14.23
CA GLU A 13 -4.56 26.09 13.81
C GLU A 13 -5.06 24.85 14.55
N ALA A 14 -5.33 24.93 15.86
CA ALA A 14 -5.87 23.84 16.66
C ALA A 14 -7.31 23.47 16.27
N VAL A 15 -8.18 24.46 16.04
CA VAL A 15 -9.56 24.21 15.57
C VAL A 15 -9.55 23.51 14.21
N LEU A 16 -8.71 23.95 13.27
CA LEU A 16 -8.60 23.31 11.97
C LEU A 16 -7.99 21.90 12.07
N ALA A 17 -7.07 21.67 13.02
CA ALA A 17 -6.55 20.31 13.28
C ALA A 17 -7.66 19.37 13.76
N LEU A 18 -8.50 19.81 14.71
CA LEU A 18 -9.64 19.05 15.20
C LEU A 18 -10.66 18.79 14.08
N LEU A 19 -11.01 19.84 13.33
CA LEU A 19 -11.96 19.74 12.23
C LEU A 19 -11.43 18.77 11.14
N GLY A 20 -10.13 18.78 10.88
CA GLY A 20 -9.53 17.85 9.91
C GLY A 20 -9.53 16.41 10.42
N LEU A 21 -9.24 16.18 11.69
CA LEU A 21 -9.40 14.85 12.29
C LEU A 21 -10.84 14.35 12.18
N LEU A 22 -11.84 15.21 12.44
CA LEU A 22 -13.25 14.86 12.25
C LEU A 22 -13.53 14.54 10.76
N THR A 23 -13.01 15.33 9.83
CA THR A 23 -13.19 15.11 8.39
C THR A 23 -12.62 13.76 7.95
N VAL A 24 -11.38 13.42 8.35
CA VAL A 24 -10.81 12.12 7.96
C VAL A 24 -11.45 10.95 8.71
N SER A 25 -12.06 11.19 9.86
CA SER A 25 -12.82 10.18 10.62
C SER A 25 -14.14 9.80 9.96
N LEU A 26 -14.61 10.53 8.93
CA LEU A 26 -15.80 10.13 8.16
C LEU A 26 -15.65 8.76 7.50
N ILE A 27 -14.40 8.27 7.31
CA ILE A 27 -14.16 6.91 6.84
C ILE A 27 -14.72 5.84 7.78
N ALA A 28 -14.81 6.13 9.08
CA ALA A 28 -15.34 5.19 10.06
C ALA A 28 -16.86 5.02 9.99
N LEU A 29 -17.59 6.02 9.49
CA LEU A 29 -19.06 5.97 9.45
C LEU A 29 -19.59 4.80 8.60
N PRO A 30 -19.18 4.62 7.32
CA PRO A 30 -19.59 3.45 6.56
C PRO A 30 -19.17 2.13 7.22
N TYR A 31 -17.97 2.03 7.78
CA TYR A 31 -17.53 0.82 8.48
C TYR A 31 -18.41 0.47 9.68
N LEU A 32 -18.90 1.46 10.41
CA LEU A 32 -19.81 1.25 11.54
C LEU A 32 -21.24 0.87 11.09
N VAL A 33 -21.69 1.32 9.91
CA VAL A 33 -23.04 1.08 9.39
C VAL A 33 -23.11 -0.24 8.61
N LEU A 34 -22.13 -0.49 7.73
CA LEU A 34 -22.12 -1.64 6.82
C LEU A 34 -21.42 -2.86 7.45
N GLY A 35 -20.57 -2.66 8.47
CA GLY A 35 -19.74 -3.73 9.01
C GLY A 35 -18.90 -4.39 7.90
N GLU A 36 -18.90 -5.70 7.85
CA GLU A 36 -18.21 -6.51 6.84
C GLU A 36 -18.76 -6.37 5.42
N GLY A 37 -19.98 -5.84 5.26
CA GLY A 37 -20.52 -5.38 3.97
C GLY A 37 -19.80 -4.16 3.40
N SER A 38 -18.73 -3.68 4.02
CA SER A 38 -17.91 -2.58 3.51
C SER A 38 -16.98 -3.02 2.40
N TYR A 39 -16.80 -2.14 1.41
CA TYR A 39 -15.77 -2.29 0.39
C TYR A 39 -14.36 -2.24 1.00
N VAL A 40 -13.58 -3.25 0.70
CA VAL A 40 -12.13 -3.30 0.91
C VAL A 40 -11.48 -3.77 -0.39
N GLN A 41 -10.41 -3.09 -0.79
CA GLN A 41 -9.64 -3.52 -1.96
C GLN A 41 -9.10 -4.93 -1.76
N VAL A 42 -9.36 -5.84 -2.72
CA VAL A 42 -8.94 -7.25 -2.60
C VAL A 42 -7.43 -7.39 -2.74
N HIS A 43 -6.90 -6.86 -3.85
CA HIS A 43 -5.49 -7.01 -4.23
C HIS A 43 -4.53 -6.53 -3.13
N ASP A 44 -3.62 -7.40 -2.72
CA ASP A 44 -2.63 -7.23 -1.66
C ASP A 44 -3.21 -6.96 -0.25
N GLN A 45 -4.53 -6.90 -0.10
CA GLN A 45 -5.16 -6.74 1.21
C GLN A 45 -5.92 -7.99 1.62
N LEU A 46 -7.09 -8.27 1.02
CA LEU A 46 -7.89 -9.45 1.37
C LEU A 46 -7.27 -10.75 0.85
N ASP A 47 -6.52 -10.70 -0.26
CA ASP A 47 -5.81 -11.85 -0.82
C ASP A 47 -4.48 -12.18 -0.12
N GLY A 48 -3.98 -11.31 0.78
CA GLY A 48 -2.68 -11.52 1.42
C GLY A 48 -2.48 -10.87 2.77
N GLU A 49 -2.36 -9.53 2.84
CA GLU A 49 -1.84 -8.86 4.03
C GLU A 49 -2.76 -8.93 5.27
N VAL A 50 -4.09 -8.98 5.09
CA VAL A 50 -5.03 -9.19 6.22
C VAL A 50 -4.73 -10.52 6.89
N LEU A 51 -4.52 -11.59 6.10
CA LEU A 51 -4.18 -12.91 6.62
C LEU A 51 -2.81 -12.92 7.33
N ASN A 52 -1.85 -12.16 6.80
CA ASN A 52 -0.56 -11.97 7.44
C ASN A 52 -0.73 -11.41 8.87
N TYR A 53 -1.54 -10.35 9.05
CA TYR A 53 -1.83 -9.82 10.39
C TYR A 53 -2.54 -10.83 11.29
N ILE A 54 -3.56 -11.54 10.79
CA ILE A 54 -4.30 -12.56 11.54
C ILE A 54 -3.36 -13.65 12.05
N TYR A 55 -2.53 -14.22 11.17
CA TYR A 55 -1.64 -15.31 11.54
C TYR A 55 -0.46 -14.85 12.41
N ARG A 56 0.10 -13.67 12.16
CA ARG A 56 1.13 -13.10 13.03
C ARG A 56 0.59 -12.79 14.42
N ALA A 57 -0.68 -12.37 14.55
CA ALA A 57 -1.33 -12.17 15.85
C ALA A 57 -1.62 -13.49 16.55
N ARG A 58 -2.11 -14.51 15.81
CA ARG A 58 -2.38 -15.85 16.35
C ARG A 58 -1.12 -16.54 16.88
N TYR A 59 -0.03 -16.47 16.14
CA TYR A 59 1.25 -17.10 16.45
C TYR A 59 2.28 -16.14 17.06
N LEU A 60 1.83 -15.05 17.70
CA LEU A 60 2.72 -14.11 18.38
C LEU A 60 3.43 -14.80 19.56
N GLY A 61 4.77 -14.75 19.55
CA GLY A 61 5.59 -15.41 20.58
C GLY A 61 5.72 -16.93 20.44
N GLN A 62 5.07 -17.55 19.45
CA GLN A 62 5.20 -18.98 19.15
C GLN A 62 6.19 -19.13 17.99
N GLY A 63 6.87 -20.28 17.88
CA GLY A 63 7.83 -20.68 16.85
C GLY A 63 7.94 -19.83 15.54
N ASN A 64 8.64 -20.32 14.57
CA ASN A 64 8.83 -19.58 13.30
C ASN A 64 7.94 -20.08 12.16
N VAL A 65 7.10 -21.08 12.38
CA VAL A 65 6.24 -21.71 11.38
C VAL A 65 4.80 -21.30 11.57
N ILE A 66 4.10 -21.06 10.48
CA ILE A 66 2.64 -20.89 10.41
C ILE A 66 2.08 -22.17 9.78
N PRO A 67 1.46 -23.05 10.56
CA PRO A 67 1.04 -24.37 10.07
C PRO A 67 0.05 -24.32 8.92
N GLN A 68 -0.86 -23.36 8.93
CA GLN A 68 -1.94 -23.24 7.94
C GLN A 68 -1.48 -22.71 6.60
N PHE A 69 -0.35 -22.02 6.54
CA PHE A 69 0.10 -21.34 5.31
C PHE A 69 1.07 -22.22 4.54
N MET A 70 0.71 -22.59 3.31
CA MET A 70 1.53 -23.41 2.40
C MET A 70 2.10 -24.65 3.12
N ASN A 71 1.25 -25.42 3.81
CA ASN A 71 1.61 -26.62 4.56
C ASN A 71 2.71 -26.41 5.61
N GLY A 72 2.70 -25.28 6.31
CA GLY A 72 3.63 -25.02 7.40
C GLY A 72 4.85 -24.20 7.00
N MET A 73 4.63 -23.11 6.29
CA MET A 73 5.70 -22.21 5.85
C MET A 73 6.27 -21.37 6.98
N ASP A 74 7.57 -21.02 6.86
CA ASP A 74 8.25 -20.10 7.78
C ASP A 74 7.63 -18.71 7.76
N LYS A 75 7.58 -18.02 8.89
CA LYS A 75 7.10 -16.64 9.02
C LYS A 75 7.84 -15.65 8.12
N ALA A 76 9.09 -15.92 7.76
CA ALA A 76 9.85 -15.11 6.80
C ALA A 76 9.27 -15.14 5.38
N SER A 77 8.36 -16.06 5.09
CA SER A 77 7.61 -16.11 3.82
C SER A 77 6.56 -15.00 3.71
N MET A 78 6.18 -14.39 4.81
CA MET A 78 5.25 -13.27 4.86
C MET A 78 5.99 -11.96 5.08
N LEU A 79 5.48 -10.85 4.55
CA LEU A 79 6.03 -9.52 4.85
C LEU A 79 5.96 -9.26 6.36
N PRO A 80 7.00 -8.64 6.97
CA PRO A 80 6.93 -8.24 8.37
C PRO A 80 5.82 -7.19 8.57
N PRO A 81 4.73 -7.51 9.28
CA PRO A 81 3.64 -6.58 9.50
C PRO A 81 3.99 -5.53 10.55
N ALA A 82 3.29 -4.40 10.53
CA ALA A 82 3.42 -3.36 11.54
C ALA A 82 3.04 -3.89 12.94
N PRO A 83 3.89 -3.77 13.99
CA PRO A 83 3.61 -4.29 15.33
C PRO A 83 2.29 -3.79 15.93
N LEU A 84 1.93 -2.53 15.69
CA LEU A 84 0.64 -2.00 16.14
C LEU A 84 -0.54 -2.71 15.48
N GLY A 85 -0.43 -3.01 14.17
CA GLY A 85 -1.44 -3.80 13.45
C GLY A 85 -1.58 -5.20 14.06
N VAL A 86 -0.47 -5.90 14.29
CA VAL A 86 -0.48 -7.23 14.95
C VAL A 86 -1.21 -7.18 16.30
N LEU A 87 -0.98 -6.12 17.10
CA LEU A 87 -1.67 -5.94 18.38
C LEU A 87 -3.17 -5.72 18.18
N LEU A 88 -3.58 -4.92 17.19
CA LEU A 88 -5.00 -4.71 16.88
C LEU A 88 -5.70 -6.02 16.50
N TYR A 89 -5.11 -6.82 15.60
CA TYR A 89 -5.65 -8.12 15.19
C TYR A 89 -5.60 -9.20 16.31
N ARG A 90 -4.81 -8.97 17.36
CA ARG A 90 -4.81 -9.80 18.57
C ARG A 90 -5.97 -9.48 19.50
N LEU A 91 -6.42 -8.22 19.52
CA LEU A 91 -7.39 -7.69 20.50
C LEU A 91 -8.80 -7.53 19.92
N LEU A 92 -8.94 -7.38 18.62
CA LEU A 92 -10.20 -7.09 17.94
C LEU A 92 -10.50 -8.16 16.88
N PRO A 93 -11.78 -8.35 16.49
CA PRO A 93 -12.15 -9.09 15.30
C PRO A 93 -11.41 -8.54 14.06
N PRO A 94 -11.14 -9.37 13.04
CA PRO A 94 -10.30 -8.98 11.91
C PRO A 94 -10.76 -7.72 11.17
N PHE A 95 -12.06 -7.60 10.90
CA PHE A 95 -12.61 -6.41 10.23
C PHE A 95 -12.46 -5.14 11.09
N ASP A 96 -12.78 -5.24 12.39
CA ASP A 96 -12.65 -4.11 13.30
C ASP A 96 -11.19 -3.66 13.44
N ALA A 97 -10.26 -4.61 13.51
CA ALA A 97 -8.82 -4.33 13.53
C ALA A 97 -8.38 -3.57 12.27
N TYR A 98 -8.87 -4.00 11.09
CA TYR A 98 -8.64 -3.32 9.82
C TYR A 98 -9.19 -1.89 9.83
N ALA A 99 -10.44 -1.70 10.24
CA ALA A 99 -11.10 -0.39 10.28
C ALA A 99 -10.39 0.59 11.23
N VAL A 100 -10.03 0.12 12.44
CA VAL A 100 -9.28 0.93 13.42
C VAL A 100 -7.88 1.27 12.89
N MET A 101 -7.18 0.31 12.28
CA MET A 101 -5.87 0.55 11.68
C MET A 101 -5.95 1.60 10.57
N HIS A 102 -6.96 1.51 9.70
CA HIS A 102 -7.19 2.49 8.64
C HIS A 102 -7.40 3.90 9.22
N TRP A 103 -8.28 4.03 10.21
CA TRP A 103 -8.51 5.31 10.89
C TRP A 103 -7.24 5.89 11.53
N LEU A 104 -6.46 5.07 12.23
CA LEU A 104 -5.20 5.51 12.85
C LEU A 104 -4.19 6.01 11.80
N CYS A 105 -4.05 5.31 10.68
CA CYS A 105 -3.18 5.73 9.58
C CYS A 105 -3.61 7.08 9.00
N LEU A 106 -4.91 7.31 8.81
CA LEU A 106 -5.46 8.58 8.34
C LEU A 106 -5.21 9.71 9.35
N ALA A 107 -5.43 9.47 10.64
CA ALA A 107 -5.20 10.47 11.69
C ALA A 107 -3.73 10.92 11.75
N VAL A 108 -2.79 9.96 11.69
CA VAL A 108 -1.35 10.24 11.65
C VAL A 108 -0.97 10.96 10.35
N GLY A 109 -1.50 10.53 9.22
CA GLY A 109 -1.28 11.14 7.90
C GLY A 109 -1.72 12.59 7.88
N PHE A 110 -2.95 12.86 8.35
CA PHE A 110 -3.50 14.21 8.43
C PHE A 110 -2.65 15.12 9.33
N LEU A 111 -2.36 14.70 10.56
CA LEU A 111 -1.58 15.50 11.52
C LEU A 111 -0.16 15.76 11.00
N GLY A 112 0.46 14.75 10.38
CA GLY A 112 1.78 14.86 9.75
C GLY A 112 1.80 15.86 8.60
N MET A 113 0.86 15.73 7.66
CA MET A 113 0.78 16.58 6.47
C MET A 113 0.38 18.02 6.82
N TYR A 114 -0.62 18.18 7.68
CA TYR A 114 -1.04 19.50 8.17
C TYR A 114 0.11 20.21 8.91
N GLY A 115 0.75 19.52 9.85
CA GLY A 115 1.91 20.04 10.57
C GLY A 115 3.07 20.41 9.66
N LEU A 116 3.34 19.61 8.62
CA LEU A 116 4.38 19.88 7.62
C LEU A 116 4.03 21.11 6.77
N CYS A 117 2.79 21.26 6.31
CA CYS A 117 2.30 22.43 5.60
C CYS A 117 2.49 23.72 6.42
N LEU A 118 2.07 23.70 7.68
CA LEU A 118 2.25 24.84 8.61
C LEU A 118 3.74 25.16 8.81
N LYS A 119 4.58 24.13 8.95
CA LYS A 119 6.03 24.26 9.10
C LYS A 119 6.68 24.92 7.91
N LEU A 120 6.21 24.64 6.70
CA LEU A 120 6.69 25.23 5.47
C LEU A 120 6.09 26.62 5.17
N GLY A 121 5.21 27.10 6.06
CA GLY A 121 4.60 28.43 5.98
C GLY A 121 3.41 28.49 5.03
N VAL A 122 2.75 27.36 4.78
CA VAL A 122 1.43 27.30 4.13
C VAL A 122 0.37 27.76 5.13
N ARG A 123 -0.61 28.56 4.68
CA ARG A 123 -1.72 29.02 5.51
C ARG A 123 -2.54 27.87 6.05
N ALA A 124 -3.04 28.00 7.27
CA ALA A 124 -3.74 26.94 7.97
C ALA A 124 -4.91 26.33 7.19
N GLY A 125 -5.73 27.15 6.48
CA GLY A 125 -6.83 26.65 5.64
C GLY A 125 -6.37 25.86 4.41
N ALA A 126 -5.35 26.36 3.70
CA ALA A 126 -4.77 25.64 2.56
C ALA A 126 -4.08 24.33 3.02
N GLY A 127 -3.34 24.41 4.13
CA GLY A 127 -2.71 23.22 4.73
C GLY A 127 -3.72 22.17 5.19
N TRP A 128 -4.85 22.60 5.76
CA TRP A 128 -5.95 21.73 6.14
C TRP A 128 -6.55 21.00 4.91
N ALA A 129 -6.92 21.76 3.86
CA ALA A 129 -7.48 21.17 2.65
C ALA A 129 -6.52 20.17 1.98
N THR A 130 -5.25 20.56 1.86
CA THR A 130 -4.19 19.69 1.33
C THR A 130 -4.03 18.41 2.14
N ALA A 131 -4.04 18.50 3.47
CA ALA A 131 -3.90 17.34 4.35
C ALA A 131 -5.12 16.40 4.30
N CYS A 132 -6.34 16.96 4.19
CA CYS A 132 -7.54 16.15 3.98
C CYS A 132 -7.50 15.40 2.65
N LEU A 133 -7.15 16.08 1.55
CA LEU A 133 -7.04 15.44 0.23
C LEU A 133 -5.98 14.34 0.22
N PHE A 134 -4.82 14.57 0.84
CA PHE A 134 -3.77 13.58 0.98
C PHE A 134 -4.27 12.29 1.66
N CYS A 135 -5.06 12.44 2.72
CA CYS A 135 -5.58 11.30 3.46
C CYS A 135 -6.61 10.48 2.68
N TYR A 136 -7.34 11.08 1.74
CA TYR A 136 -8.35 10.36 0.95
C TYR A 136 -7.80 9.72 -0.33
N ILE A 137 -6.52 9.88 -0.65
CA ILE A 137 -5.84 9.04 -1.65
C ILE A 137 -5.99 7.57 -1.20
N PRO A 138 -6.39 6.64 -2.10
CA PRO A 138 -6.68 5.24 -1.73
C PRO A 138 -5.41 4.44 -1.45
N PHE A 139 -4.73 4.74 -0.36
CA PHE A 139 -3.62 3.95 0.15
C PHE A 139 -4.12 2.69 0.86
N TYR A 140 -3.30 1.64 0.86
CA TYR A 140 -3.61 0.40 1.53
C TYR A 140 -3.28 0.47 3.03
N PRO A 141 -4.28 0.42 3.93
CA PRO A 141 -4.05 0.47 5.38
C PRO A 141 -3.17 -0.68 5.89
N THR A 142 -3.20 -1.82 5.21
CA THR A 142 -2.37 -3.00 5.53
C THR A 142 -0.86 -2.71 5.45
N TYR A 143 -0.45 -1.71 4.68
CA TYR A 143 0.93 -1.23 4.66
C TYR A 143 1.22 -0.17 5.73
N GLY A 144 0.27 0.08 6.62
CA GLY A 144 0.41 0.97 7.77
C GLY A 144 0.78 2.40 7.36
N LEU A 145 1.83 2.92 7.98
CA LEU A 145 2.30 4.29 7.76
C LEU A 145 3.25 4.44 6.55
N ALA A 146 3.46 3.41 5.73
CA ALA A 146 4.42 3.45 4.62
C ALA A 146 4.21 4.65 3.69
N ALA A 147 2.95 4.99 3.36
CA ALA A 147 2.59 6.18 2.57
C ALA A 147 2.16 7.35 3.48
N LEU A 148 1.14 7.15 4.30
CA LEU A 148 0.51 8.21 5.10
C LEU A 148 1.42 8.80 6.18
N GLY A 149 2.39 8.05 6.70
CA GLY A 149 3.31 8.51 7.75
C GLY A 149 4.50 9.35 7.26
N GLN A 150 4.77 9.40 5.95
CA GLN A 150 5.93 10.11 5.40
C GLN A 150 5.98 11.61 5.76
N PRO A 151 4.87 12.37 5.73
CA PRO A 151 4.89 13.77 6.15
C PRO A 151 5.31 13.97 7.61
N LEU A 152 4.91 13.05 8.52
CA LEU A 152 5.31 13.08 9.93
C LEU A 152 6.81 12.82 10.08
N LEU A 153 7.36 11.87 9.32
CA LEU A 153 8.81 11.59 9.30
C LEU A 153 9.60 12.83 8.87
N VAL A 154 9.20 13.48 7.76
CA VAL A 154 9.86 14.69 7.26
C VAL A 154 9.73 15.85 8.24
N LEU A 155 8.55 16.05 8.83
CA LEU A 155 8.31 17.08 9.85
C LEU A 155 9.23 16.88 11.07
N SER A 156 9.39 15.65 11.53
CA SER A 156 10.26 15.30 12.66
C SER A 156 11.72 15.60 12.33
N GLY A 157 12.21 15.24 11.14
CA GLY A 157 13.54 15.56 10.67
C GLY A 157 13.80 17.07 10.59
N LEU A 158 12.85 17.86 10.06
CA LEU A 158 12.94 19.33 10.01
C LEU A 158 13.03 19.94 11.41
N ARG A 159 12.26 19.41 12.38
CA ARG A 159 12.30 19.86 13.78
C ARG A 159 13.63 19.51 14.46
N LEU A 160 14.19 18.33 14.22
CA LEU A 160 15.51 17.93 14.72
C LEU A 160 16.61 18.83 14.17
N ARG A 161 16.55 19.18 12.88
CA ARG A 161 17.51 20.12 12.26
C ARG A 161 17.54 21.47 12.96
N GLU A 162 16.39 22.03 13.29
CA GLU A 162 16.29 23.39 13.86
C GLU A 162 16.78 23.49 15.29
N GLY A 163 16.70 22.41 16.05
CA GLY A 163 17.00 22.42 17.47
C GLY A 163 15.78 22.74 18.34
N GLY A 164 15.99 22.89 19.63
CA GLY A 164 14.95 23.22 20.61
C GLY A 164 15.16 22.54 21.96
N ALA A 165 14.09 22.50 22.79
CA ALA A 165 14.11 21.85 24.09
C ALA A 165 14.27 20.32 23.99
N PRO A 166 14.88 19.64 24.98
CA PRO A 166 15.07 18.18 24.98
C PRO A 166 13.79 17.39 24.76
N LEU A 167 12.69 17.78 25.38
CA LEU A 167 11.39 17.12 25.23
C LEU A 167 10.89 17.09 23.76
N ARG A 168 11.20 18.14 22.99
CA ARG A 168 10.89 18.20 21.56
C ARG A 168 11.67 17.15 20.77
N PHE A 169 12.94 16.93 21.12
CA PHE A 169 13.75 15.88 20.46
C PHE A 169 13.23 14.50 20.76
N ILE A 170 12.88 14.21 22.01
CA ILE A 170 12.27 12.95 22.41
C ILE A 170 11.01 12.71 21.57
N GLY A 171 10.11 13.68 21.47
CA GLY A 171 8.90 13.57 20.64
C GLY A 171 9.20 13.31 19.15
N CYS A 172 10.25 13.92 18.58
CA CYS A 172 10.65 13.65 17.21
C CYS A 172 11.22 12.23 17.02
N TYR A 173 12.08 11.76 17.94
CA TYR A 173 12.62 10.40 17.87
C TYR A 173 11.54 9.34 18.07
N LEU A 174 10.59 9.55 18.98
CA LEU A 174 9.43 8.68 19.15
C LEU A 174 8.54 8.65 17.89
N SER A 175 8.32 9.80 17.23
CA SER A 175 7.57 9.84 15.96
C SER A 175 8.30 9.09 14.84
N ILE A 176 9.62 9.18 14.77
CA ILE A 176 10.43 8.43 13.81
C ILE A 176 10.39 6.93 14.13
N ALA A 177 10.48 6.55 15.39
CA ALA A 177 10.36 5.16 15.82
C ALA A 177 8.97 4.58 15.52
N LEU A 178 7.91 5.34 15.78
CA LEU A 178 6.54 4.97 15.43
C LEU A 178 6.39 4.76 13.92
N TYR A 179 6.90 5.69 13.11
CA TYR A 179 6.91 5.54 11.66
C TYR A 179 7.62 4.24 11.24
N GLY A 180 8.83 3.99 11.74
CA GLY A 180 9.58 2.78 11.42
C GLY A 180 8.87 1.49 11.84
N ALA A 181 8.26 1.48 13.05
CA ALA A 181 7.53 0.33 13.57
C ALA A 181 6.21 0.06 12.83
N CYS A 182 5.59 1.11 12.26
CA CYS A 182 4.29 1.00 11.59
C CYS A 182 4.37 1.17 10.06
N SER A 183 5.55 1.00 9.46
CA SER A 183 5.77 1.05 8.01
C SER A 183 6.66 -0.11 7.58
N SER A 184 6.90 -0.25 6.27
CA SER A 184 7.67 -1.36 5.72
C SER A 184 9.06 -0.92 5.26
N LEU A 185 10.10 -1.66 5.71
CA LEU A 185 11.48 -1.49 5.22
C LEU A 185 11.55 -1.74 3.72
N THR A 186 10.91 -2.83 3.25
CA THR A 186 11.00 -3.30 1.86
C THR A 186 10.18 -2.46 0.88
N LEU A 187 9.15 -1.74 1.35
CA LEU A 187 8.35 -0.86 0.49
C LEU A 187 9.00 0.52 0.29
N VAL A 188 9.38 1.19 1.39
CA VAL A 188 9.82 2.58 1.33
C VAL A 188 10.89 2.92 2.36
N GLY A 189 11.12 2.07 3.36
CA GLY A 189 11.99 2.36 4.49
C GLY A 189 13.44 2.61 4.09
N TYR A 190 14.00 1.82 3.18
CA TYR A 190 15.35 2.01 2.67
C TYR A 190 15.50 3.33 1.89
N VAL A 191 14.46 3.82 1.21
CA VAL A 191 14.45 5.13 0.53
C VAL A 191 14.65 6.24 1.56
N TRP A 192 13.92 6.18 2.68
CA TRP A 192 14.01 7.17 3.74
C TRP A 192 15.30 7.08 4.53
N ILE A 193 15.87 5.88 4.73
CA ILE A 193 17.22 5.72 5.33
C ILE A 193 18.26 6.38 4.42
N ALA A 194 18.24 6.08 3.12
CA ALA A 194 19.18 6.67 2.16
C ALA A 194 19.03 8.20 2.07
N ALA A 195 17.82 8.70 1.92
CA ALA A 195 17.54 10.14 1.87
C ALA A 195 17.97 10.86 3.16
N GLY A 196 17.70 10.26 4.33
CA GLY A 196 18.11 10.78 5.63
C GLY A 196 19.62 10.78 5.82
N ALA A 197 20.31 9.74 5.37
CA ALA A 197 21.77 9.66 5.39
C ALA A 197 22.41 10.74 4.51
N LEU A 198 21.92 10.90 3.27
CA LEU A 198 22.37 11.96 2.36
C LEU A 198 22.12 13.36 2.95
N TRP A 199 20.96 13.57 3.57
CA TRP A 199 20.66 14.83 4.23
C TRP A 199 21.58 15.09 5.41
N THR A 200 21.83 14.08 6.25
CA THR A 200 22.78 14.16 7.37
C THR A 200 24.18 14.55 6.90
N LEU A 201 24.67 13.88 5.84
CA LEU A 201 25.97 14.20 5.24
C LEU A 201 26.01 15.65 4.70
N GLY A 202 24.97 16.08 4.00
CA GLY A 202 24.84 17.46 3.50
C GLY A 202 24.86 18.49 4.62
N LEU A 203 24.21 18.21 5.76
CA LEU A 203 24.23 19.07 6.94
C LEU A 203 25.62 19.10 7.59
N ALA A 204 26.32 17.98 7.67
CA ALA A 204 27.68 17.90 8.23
C ALA A 204 28.68 18.73 7.38
N VAL A 205 28.65 18.56 6.05
CA VAL A 205 29.49 19.32 5.12
C VAL A 205 29.17 20.81 5.18
N ALA A 206 27.90 21.19 5.19
CA ALA A 206 27.49 22.60 5.28
C ALA A 206 27.88 23.22 6.63
N GLY A 207 27.75 22.48 7.73
CA GLY A 207 28.12 22.91 9.07
C GLY A 207 29.62 23.14 9.20
N SER A 208 30.44 22.24 8.67
CA SER A 208 31.91 22.37 8.63
C SER A 208 32.33 23.58 7.79
N ARG A 209 31.83 23.74 6.56
CA ARG A 209 32.16 24.85 5.65
C ARG A 209 31.78 26.22 6.21
N LYS A 210 30.61 26.33 6.86
CA LYS A 210 30.10 27.59 7.39
C LYS A 210 30.48 27.87 8.83
N LYS A 211 31.28 27.01 9.47
CA LYS A 211 31.64 27.08 10.90
C LYS A 211 30.41 27.17 11.83
N GLN A 212 29.26 26.62 11.40
CA GLN A 212 28.02 26.64 12.16
C GLN A 212 27.83 25.43 13.11
N GLY A 213 28.84 24.55 13.17
CA GLY A 213 28.83 23.33 13.97
C GLY A 213 28.02 22.17 13.34
N ILE A 214 28.27 20.96 13.84
CA ILE A 214 27.70 19.70 13.33
C ILE A 214 26.44 19.23 14.08
N ALA A 215 25.99 19.96 15.10
CA ALA A 215 24.86 19.58 15.93
C ALA A 215 23.56 19.27 15.15
N PRO A 216 23.16 20.01 14.09
CA PRO A 216 22.02 19.64 13.26
C PRO A 216 22.21 18.28 12.57
N ALA A 217 23.42 17.99 12.07
CA ALA A 217 23.74 16.72 11.44
C ALA A 217 23.67 15.56 12.44
N LEU A 218 24.19 15.73 13.65
CA LEU A 218 24.12 14.71 14.71
C LEU A 218 22.67 14.40 15.12
N ARG A 219 21.81 15.42 15.26
CA ARG A 219 20.39 15.21 15.61
C ARG A 219 19.62 14.49 14.51
N VAL A 220 19.78 14.90 13.24
CA VAL A 220 19.14 14.24 12.11
C VAL A 220 19.70 12.83 11.92
N GLY A 221 21.02 12.65 12.02
CA GLY A 221 21.67 11.34 11.96
C GLY A 221 21.22 10.40 13.07
N GLY A 222 21.00 10.92 14.29
CA GLY A 222 20.36 10.17 15.37
C GLY A 222 18.95 9.68 15.00
N GLY A 223 18.17 10.50 14.27
CA GLY A 223 16.86 10.07 13.74
C GLY A 223 16.98 8.96 12.71
N VAL A 224 17.96 9.04 11.81
CA VAL A 224 18.23 7.97 10.83
C VAL A 224 18.67 6.68 11.54
N LEU A 225 19.49 6.79 12.57
CA LEU A 225 19.91 5.64 13.38
C LEU A 225 18.71 4.98 14.07
N VAL A 226 17.83 5.76 14.70
CA VAL A 226 16.58 5.25 15.32
C VAL A 226 15.73 4.52 14.29
N LEU A 227 15.50 5.12 13.11
CA LEU A 227 14.73 4.51 12.03
C LEU A 227 15.36 3.18 11.58
N SER A 228 16.67 3.15 11.39
CA SER A 228 17.42 1.95 10.98
C SER A 228 17.33 0.84 12.04
N CYS A 229 17.53 1.18 13.32
CA CYS A 229 17.42 0.20 14.41
C CYS A 229 16.02 -0.41 14.51
N VAL A 230 14.97 0.40 14.35
CA VAL A 230 13.59 -0.09 14.38
C VAL A 230 13.32 -1.02 13.20
N TYR A 231 13.73 -0.66 12.00
CA TYR A 231 13.57 -1.54 10.84
C TYR A 231 14.38 -2.83 10.95
N LEU A 232 15.60 -2.79 11.47
CA LEU A 232 16.37 -4.00 11.72
C LEU A 232 15.64 -4.93 12.70
N ALA A 233 15.13 -4.38 13.80
CA ALA A 233 14.38 -5.14 14.78
C ALA A 233 13.09 -5.76 14.21
N SER A 234 12.34 -5.00 13.39
CA SER A 234 11.08 -5.45 12.80
C SER A 234 11.24 -6.46 11.66
N ASN A 235 12.44 -6.57 11.07
CA ASN A 235 12.70 -7.42 9.90
C ASN A 235 13.71 -8.54 10.19
N MET A 236 13.84 -8.97 11.44
CA MET A 236 14.81 -10.00 11.84
C MET A 236 14.64 -11.32 11.12
N ASP A 237 13.39 -11.73 10.83
CA ASP A 237 13.11 -12.98 10.10
C ASP A 237 13.64 -12.90 8.66
N LEU A 238 13.37 -11.80 7.97
CA LEU A 238 13.90 -11.53 6.64
C LEU A 238 15.43 -11.49 6.63
N LEU A 239 16.06 -10.83 7.61
CA LEU A 239 17.51 -10.74 7.72
C LEU A 239 18.17 -12.10 7.97
N ARG A 240 17.53 -12.98 8.75
CA ARG A 240 18.00 -14.36 8.97
C ARG A 240 17.98 -15.15 7.66
N THR A 241 16.90 -15.01 6.87
CA THR A 241 16.79 -15.67 5.56
C THR A 241 17.86 -15.17 4.59
N LEU A 242 18.08 -13.86 4.50
CA LEU A 242 19.14 -13.27 3.67
C LEU A 242 20.54 -13.68 4.12
N ALA A 243 20.76 -13.95 5.40
CA ALA A 243 22.03 -14.45 5.93
C ALA A 243 22.26 -15.96 5.70
N GLY A 244 21.45 -16.62 4.87
CA GLY A 244 21.57 -18.04 4.54
C GLY A 244 21.17 -19.00 5.66
N LYS A 245 20.46 -18.51 6.68
CA LYS A 245 19.95 -19.31 7.81
C LYS A 245 18.49 -19.73 7.64
N GLY A 246 17.93 -19.50 6.44
CA GLY A 246 16.58 -19.86 6.05
C GLY A 246 16.57 -20.84 4.89
N PHE A 247 15.49 -20.81 4.14
CA PHE A 247 15.24 -21.65 2.97
C PHE A 247 15.75 -20.96 1.67
N SER A 248 15.97 -21.78 0.62
CA SER A 248 16.17 -21.25 -0.75
C SER A 248 14.85 -20.69 -1.26
N THR A 249 14.84 -19.42 -1.63
CA THR A 249 13.62 -18.74 -2.04
C THR A 249 13.29 -18.99 -3.52
N HIS A 250 12.00 -19.10 -3.84
CA HIS A 250 11.48 -19.23 -5.23
C HIS A 250 11.93 -18.07 -6.14
N ARG A 251 12.34 -16.94 -5.56
CA ARG A 251 12.88 -15.79 -6.31
C ARG A 251 14.16 -16.11 -7.09
N GLN A 252 14.84 -17.22 -6.80
CA GLN A 252 16.00 -17.65 -7.58
C GLN A 252 15.64 -18.01 -9.03
N GLU A 253 14.38 -18.39 -9.27
CA GLU A 253 13.85 -18.67 -10.61
C GLU A 253 13.12 -17.48 -11.23
N MET A 254 12.98 -16.38 -10.50
CA MET A 254 12.27 -15.19 -10.98
C MET A 254 13.04 -14.56 -12.16
N VAL A 255 12.37 -14.44 -13.31
CA VAL A 255 12.93 -13.80 -14.48
C VAL A 255 12.72 -12.29 -14.41
N LEU A 256 13.81 -11.56 -14.26
CA LEU A 256 13.78 -10.11 -14.28
C LEU A 256 13.77 -9.60 -15.72
N ARG A 257 12.72 -8.87 -16.08
CA ARG A 257 12.56 -8.28 -17.42
C ARG A 257 12.74 -6.77 -17.38
N ALA A 258 13.30 -6.22 -18.45
CA ALA A 258 13.36 -4.78 -18.65
C ALA A 258 11.97 -4.23 -19.00
N ALA A 259 11.74 -2.96 -18.65
CA ALA A 259 10.55 -2.25 -19.10
C ALA A 259 10.56 -2.11 -20.63
N GLU A 260 9.49 -2.54 -21.29
CA GLU A 260 9.37 -2.49 -22.76
C GLU A 260 9.17 -1.05 -23.27
N HIS A 261 8.41 -0.24 -22.53
CA HIS A 261 8.04 1.13 -22.89
C HIS A 261 8.46 2.14 -21.80
N PRO A 262 9.75 2.48 -21.66
CA PRO A 262 10.24 3.36 -20.59
C PRO A 262 9.56 4.74 -20.53
N ALA A 263 9.18 5.29 -21.70
CA ALA A 263 8.51 6.61 -21.77
C ALA A 263 7.07 6.56 -21.22
N GLU A 264 6.35 5.47 -21.44
CA GLU A 264 5.01 5.25 -20.90
C GLU A 264 5.07 5.08 -19.39
N VAL A 265 5.98 4.25 -18.88
CA VAL A 265 6.24 4.07 -17.45
C VAL A 265 6.59 5.40 -16.78
N PHE A 266 7.42 6.22 -17.42
CA PHE A 266 7.74 7.55 -16.90
C PHE A 266 6.50 8.45 -16.82
N GLY A 267 5.69 8.51 -17.87
CA GLY A 267 4.45 9.26 -17.91
C GLY A 267 3.45 8.79 -16.87
N GLU A 268 3.27 7.48 -16.74
CA GLU A 268 2.39 6.86 -15.77
C GLU A 268 2.81 7.21 -14.33
N LEU A 269 4.07 7.03 -13.97
CA LEU A 269 4.58 7.36 -12.63
C LEU A 269 4.36 8.84 -12.26
N LEU A 270 4.46 9.76 -13.22
CA LEU A 270 4.27 11.18 -12.97
C LEU A 270 2.79 11.59 -12.88
N LEU A 271 1.92 11.02 -13.70
CA LEU A 271 0.55 11.51 -13.90
C LEU A 271 -0.50 10.73 -13.12
N SER A 272 -0.35 9.41 -13.03
CA SER A 272 -1.30 8.52 -12.36
C SER A 272 -0.69 7.72 -11.20
N GLY A 273 0.64 7.60 -11.15
CA GLY A 273 1.33 6.82 -10.12
C GLY A 273 1.20 5.31 -10.33
N GLY A 274 1.70 4.53 -9.39
CA GLY A 274 1.54 3.08 -9.37
C GLY A 274 0.31 2.63 -8.60
N SER A 275 -0.06 1.37 -8.72
CA SER A 275 -1.25 0.78 -8.08
C SER A 275 -1.31 1.00 -6.56
N TYR A 276 -0.16 1.07 -5.89
CA TYR A 276 -0.05 1.23 -4.43
C TYR A 276 0.15 2.68 -3.99
N SER A 277 0.45 3.58 -4.92
CA SER A 277 0.74 4.98 -4.65
C SER A 277 0.20 5.87 -5.77
N PRO A 278 -1.13 5.92 -5.93
CA PRO A 278 -1.76 6.72 -6.97
C PRO A 278 -1.47 8.21 -6.76
N VAL A 279 -1.27 8.92 -7.86
CA VAL A 279 -1.07 10.38 -7.87
C VAL A 279 -2.12 11.05 -8.74
N TYR A 280 -2.41 12.30 -8.41
CA TYR A 280 -3.35 13.17 -9.11
C TYR A 280 -2.61 14.47 -9.40
N SER A 281 -1.76 14.46 -10.42
CA SER A 281 -0.77 15.51 -10.63
C SER A 281 -1.07 16.47 -11.80
N THR A 282 -1.98 16.12 -12.69
CA THR A 282 -2.25 16.90 -13.90
C THR A 282 -2.71 18.31 -13.59
N GLY A 283 -3.66 18.50 -12.67
CA GLY A 283 -4.13 19.80 -12.22
C GLY A 283 -3.03 20.56 -11.47
N ILE A 284 -2.25 19.88 -10.64
CA ILE A 284 -1.15 20.45 -9.87
C ILE A 284 -0.05 20.99 -10.81
N LEU A 285 0.36 20.20 -11.81
CA LEU A 285 1.33 20.63 -12.82
C LEU A 285 0.85 21.83 -13.62
N THR A 286 -0.40 21.77 -14.09
CA THR A 286 -1.02 22.90 -14.81
C THR A 286 -1.01 24.16 -13.95
N ALA A 287 -1.42 24.04 -12.69
CA ALA A 287 -1.40 25.18 -11.76
C ALA A 287 0.02 25.70 -11.48
N ALA A 288 1.02 24.82 -11.39
CA ALA A 288 2.43 25.22 -11.24
C ALA A 288 2.93 26.05 -12.43
N VAL A 289 2.61 25.62 -13.66
CA VAL A 289 2.95 26.35 -14.90
C VAL A 289 2.25 27.71 -14.91
N LEU A 290 0.93 27.75 -14.66
CA LEU A 290 0.17 29.01 -14.64
C LEU A 290 0.68 29.98 -13.57
N LEU A 291 1.01 29.49 -12.38
CA LEU A 291 1.61 30.30 -11.32
C LEU A 291 2.98 30.85 -11.73
N THR A 292 3.76 30.09 -12.49
CA THR A 292 5.07 30.54 -13.02
C THR A 292 4.91 31.63 -14.05
N LEU A 293 3.97 31.50 -14.99
CA LEU A 293 3.65 32.54 -15.97
C LEU A 293 3.18 33.82 -15.30
N ALA A 294 2.27 33.71 -14.31
CA ALA A 294 1.82 34.85 -13.52
C ALA A 294 2.99 35.53 -12.77
N ALA A 295 3.91 34.71 -12.20
CA ALA A 295 5.11 35.19 -11.52
C ALA A 295 6.04 35.95 -12.49
N ALA A 296 6.24 35.44 -13.69
CA ALA A 296 7.05 36.09 -14.72
C ALA A 296 6.47 37.48 -15.12
N VAL A 297 5.15 37.54 -15.36
CA VAL A 297 4.46 38.82 -15.67
C VAL A 297 4.60 39.82 -14.53
N LEU A 298 4.42 39.40 -13.29
CA LEU A 298 4.57 40.26 -12.12
C LEU A 298 6.01 40.71 -11.91
N TRP A 299 6.98 39.86 -12.19
CA TRP A 299 8.40 40.21 -12.11
C TRP A 299 8.78 41.28 -13.17
N VAL A 300 8.30 41.13 -14.39
CA VAL A 300 8.54 42.09 -15.47
C VAL A 300 7.89 43.45 -15.14
N ARG A 301 6.61 43.45 -14.73
CA ARG A 301 5.83 44.68 -14.49
C ARG A 301 6.22 45.41 -13.18
N SER A 302 6.52 44.67 -12.12
CA SER A 302 6.67 45.27 -10.78
C SER A 302 7.86 44.74 -9.98
N ARG A 303 8.74 43.93 -10.59
CA ARG A 303 9.87 43.25 -9.92
C ARG A 303 9.47 42.46 -8.69
N ARG A 304 8.19 42.10 -8.59
CA ARG A 304 7.62 41.32 -7.48
C ARG A 304 7.93 39.85 -7.65
N ARG A 305 8.41 39.21 -6.58
CA ARG A 305 8.67 37.77 -6.54
C ARG A 305 7.47 37.04 -5.92
N VAL A 306 7.06 35.92 -6.51
CA VAL A 306 6.03 35.05 -5.97
C VAL A 306 6.65 34.15 -4.90
N ARG A 307 5.97 34.06 -3.77
CA ARG A 307 6.39 33.24 -2.63
C ARG A 307 6.33 31.76 -3.00
N ASN A 308 7.27 30.97 -2.47
CA ASN A 308 7.35 29.50 -2.60
C ASN A 308 7.59 28.94 -4.01
N LEU A 309 7.62 29.71 -5.09
CA LEU A 309 7.80 29.19 -6.45
C LEU A 309 9.08 28.33 -6.61
N ARG A 310 10.19 28.74 -5.95
CA ARG A 310 11.43 27.94 -5.96
C ARG A 310 11.24 26.58 -5.27
N ARG A 311 10.42 26.50 -4.20
CA ARG A 311 10.14 25.25 -3.49
C ARG A 311 9.22 24.34 -4.32
N VAL A 312 8.23 24.92 -5.00
CA VAL A 312 7.36 24.21 -5.96
C VAL A 312 8.23 23.48 -6.98
N TRP A 313 9.09 24.20 -7.69
CA TRP A 313 9.93 23.59 -8.73
C TRP A 313 11.03 22.69 -8.19
N ALA A 314 11.54 22.93 -6.98
CA ALA A 314 12.50 22.03 -6.34
C ALA A 314 11.86 20.67 -6.00
N LEU A 315 10.62 20.65 -5.48
CA LEU A 315 9.90 19.41 -5.21
C LEU A 315 9.45 18.71 -6.50
N THR A 316 8.93 19.45 -7.46
CA THR A 316 8.59 18.91 -8.80
C THR A 316 9.82 18.29 -9.46
N GLY A 317 10.97 18.97 -9.41
CA GLY A 317 12.24 18.43 -9.90
C GLY A 317 12.69 17.16 -9.16
N LEU A 318 12.46 17.08 -7.84
CA LEU A 318 12.75 15.87 -7.06
C LEU A 318 11.88 14.69 -7.50
N ILE A 319 10.57 14.91 -7.73
CA ILE A 319 9.65 13.89 -8.25
C ILE A 319 10.13 13.43 -9.63
N PHE A 320 10.47 14.37 -10.51
CA PHE A 320 10.97 14.08 -11.86
C PHE A 320 12.26 13.24 -11.82
N CYS A 321 13.22 13.61 -10.98
CA CYS A 321 14.45 12.84 -10.79
C CYS A 321 14.17 11.43 -10.23
N GLY A 322 13.19 11.31 -9.31
CA GLY A 322 12.75 10.02 -8.79
C GLY A 322 12.13 9.14 -9.88
N ALA A 323 11.28 9.71 -10.76
CA ALA A 323 10.70 8.99 -11.89
C ALA A 323 11.78 8.54 -12.90
N VAL A 324 12.75 9.40 -13.20
CA VAL A 324 13.91 9.03 -14.04
C VAL A 324 14.69 7.88 -13.40
N LEU A 325 14.95 7.95 -12.10
CA LEU A 325 15.64 6.87 -11.38
C LEU A 325 14.86 5.55 -11.47
N ALA A 326 13.54 5.57 -11.28
CA ALA A 326 12.70 4.38 -11.37
C ALA A 326 12.73 3.75 -12.77
N VAL A 327 12.64 4.57 -13.82
CA VAL A 327 12.76 4.11 -15.21
C VAL A 327 14.14 3.55 -15.51
N LEU A 328 15.20 4.26 -15.11
CA LEU A 328 16.58 3.81 -15.32
C LEU A 328 16.87 2.49 -14.60
N TRP A 329 16.29 2.29 -13.41
CA TRP A 329 16.46 1.04 -12.65
C TRP A 329 15.90 -0.18 -13.37
N ASN A 330 14.85 0.00 -14.18
CA ASN A 330 14.17 -1.03 -14.93
C ASN A 330 14.52 -1.04 -16.44
N CYS A 331 15.49 -0.24 -16.88
CA CYS A 331 15.96 -0.28 -18.27
C CYS A 331 16.89 -1.47 -18.55
N GLY A 332 16.97 -1.90 -19.81
CA GLY A 332 17.73 -3.07 -20.24
C GLY A 332 19.17 -3.12 -19.72
N PRO A 333 20.00 -2.07 -19.89
CA PRO A 333 21.38 -2.07 -19.38
C PRO A 333 21.48 -2.26 -17.88
N MET A 334 20.57 -1.66 -17.09
CA MET A 334 20.57 -1.79 -15.63
C MET A 334 20.10 -3.17 -15.19
N VAL A 335 19.08 -3.73 -15.85
CA VAL A 335 18.63 -5.12 -15.61
C VAL A 335 19.77 -6.10 -15.89
N SER A 336 20.49 -5.95 -17.02
CA SER A 336 21.64 -6.79 -17.34
C SER A 336 22.78 -6.67 -16.30
N LEU A 337 23.05 -5.45 -15.81
CA LEU A 337 24.02 -5.21 -14.74
C LEU A 337 23.60 -5.91 -13.44
N ARG A 338 22.32 -5.79 -13.04
CA ARG A 338 21.80 -6.43 -11.83
C ARG A 338 21.88 -7.94 -11.89
N LEU A 339 21.56 -8.54 -13.04
CA LEU A 339 21.71 -9.98 -13.30
C LEU A 339 23.17 -10.41 -13.22
N SER A 340 24.12 -9.62 -13.75
CA SER A 340 25.55 -9.95 -13.70
C SER A 340 26.13 -9.87 -12.27
N LEU A 341 25.62 -8.97 -11.42
CA LEU A 341 26.03 -8.85 -10.03
C LEU A 341 25.44 -9.95 -9.14
N GLY A 342 24.24 -10.43 -9.48
CA GLY A 342 23.58 -11.52 -8.77
C GLY A 342 23.16 -11.19 -7.34
N GLY A 343 22.65 -12.22 -6.63
CA GLY A 343 22.28 -12.14 -5.22
C GLY A 343 21.17 -11.13 -4.92
N ALA A 344 21.23 -10.47 -3.78
CA ALA A 344 20.19 -9.53 -3.34
C ALA A 344 20.04 -8.31 -4.27
N VAL A 345 21.08 -7.94 -5.04
CA VAL A 345 21.02 -6.79 -5.96
C VAL A 345 20.07 -7.07 -7.12
N THR A 346 19.99 -8.31 -7.58
CA THR A 346 19.09 -8.71 -8.69
C THR A 346 17.65 -8.27 -8.42
N TYR A 347 17.16 -8.50 -7.21
CA TYR A 347 15.75 -8.29 -6.83
C TYR A 347 15.52 -7.03 -6.00
N PHE A 348 16.56 -6.22 -5.79
CA PHE A 348 16.41 -4.94 -5.09
C PHE A 348 15.58 -3.97 -5.94
N GLN A 349 14.61 -3.29 -5.32
CA GLN A 349 13.63 -2.45 -6.00
C GLN A 349 13.87 -0.95 -5.71
N ALA A 350 14.98 -0.38 -6.23
CA ALA A 350 15.29 1.04 -6.07
C ALA A 350 14.27 1.98 -6.73
N ASP A 351 13.46 1.48 -7.63
CA ASP A 351 12.34 2.14 -8.29
C ASP A 351 11.22 2.55 -7.32
N ARG A 352 11.10 1.90 -6.16
CA ARG A 352 10.07 2.22 -5.14
C ARG A 352 10.14 3.64 -4.56
N VAL A 353 11.06 4.47 -5.00
CA VAL A 353 11.07 5.91 -4.72
C VAL A 353 9.74 6.58 -5.10
N TYR A 354 8.97 6.03 -6.05
CA TYR A 354 7.65 6.52 -6.45
C TYR A 354 6.62 6.47 -5.30
N TRP A 355 6.83 5.67 -4.26
CA TRP A 355 5.98 5.69 -3.06
C TRP A 355 5.98 7.03 -2.33
N CYS A 356 6.96 7.90 -2.61
CA CYS A 356 7.01 9.26 -2.07
C CYS A 356 6.22 10.27 -2.92
N PHE A 357 5.82 9.94 -4.14
CA PHE A 357 5.23 10.91 -5.07
C PHE A 357 3.87 11.46 -4.62
N PRO A 358 2.92 10.65 -4.10
CA PRO A 358 1.64 11.19 -3.65
C PRO A 358 1.79 12.29 -2.60
N PHE A 359 2.63 12.05 -1.59
CA PHE A 359 2.87 13.04 -0.54
C PHE A 359 3.58 14.29 -1.07
N LEU A 360 4.56 14.13 -1.98
CA LEU A 360 5.30 15.25 -2.57
C LEU A 360 4.39 16.10 -3.45
N TRP A 361 3.54 15.47 -4.28
CA TRP A 361 2.58 16.21 -5.10
C TRP A 361 1.57 16.99 -4.27
N MET A 362 1.03 16.39 -3.21
CA MET A 362 0.13 17.11 -2.28
C MET A 362 0.85 18.26 -1.57
N LEU A 363 2.13 18.10 -1.23
CA LEU A 363 2.91 19.20 -0.68
C LEU A 363 3.13 20.33 -1.69
N VAL A 364 3.36 19.99 -2.97
CA VAL A 364 3.41 20.96 -4.07
C VAL A 364 2.09 21.69 -4.20
N LEU A 365 0.94 21.00 -4.13
CA LEU A 365 -0.39 21.62 -4.11
C LEU A 365 -0.53 22.66 -3.00
N GLY A 366 -0.17 22.30 -1.76
CA GLY A 366 -0.23 23.24 -0.63
C GLY A 366 0.63 24.50 -0.85
N LEU A 367 1.82 24.35 -1.43
CA LEU A 367 2.71 25.47 -1.76
C LEU A 367 2.17 26.34 -2.91
N ILE A 368 1.50 25.75 -3.91
CA ILE A 368 0.83 26.47 -4.99
C ILE A 368 -0.33 27.29 -4.45
N LEU A 369 -1.19 26.70 -3.61
CA LEU A 369 -2.30 27.42 -2.98
C LEU A 369 -1.80 28.63 -2.16
N GLU A 370 -0.72 28.46 -1.40
CA GLU A 370 -0.05 29.58 -0.71
C GLU A 370 0.51 30.62 -1.69
N GLY A 371 1.10 30.17 -2.80
CA GLY A 371 1.61 31.04 -3.86
C GLY A 371 0.50 31.91 -4.49
N ILE A 372 -0.63 31.28 -4.85
CA ILE A 372 -1.80 31.97 -5.45
C ILE A 372 -2.36 32.99 -4.44
N CYS A 373 -2.59 32.60 -3.20
CA CYS A 373 -3.05 33.53 -2.16
C CYS A 373 -2.09 34.71 -1.97
N GLY A 374 -0.77 34.46 -2.03
CA GLY A 374 0.27 35.49 -1.92
C GLY A 374 0.30 36.49 -3.07
N LEU A 375 -0.31 36.17 -4.24
CA LEU A 375 -0.45 37.12 -5.33
C LEU A 375 -1.34 38.32 -4.98
N GLY A 376 -2.28 38.17 -4.04
CA GLY A 376 -3.20 39.21 -3.54
C GLY A 376 -2.63 40.12 -2.46
N GLU A 377 -1.50 39.76 -1.84
CA GLU A 377 -0.92 40.53 -0.72
C GLU A 377 -0.12 41.74 -1.20
N CYS A 378 -0.21 42.87 -0.49
CA CYS A 378 0.67 44.02 -0.71
C CYS A 378 2.12 43.70 -0.29
N PRO A 379 3.14 44.32 -0.93
CA PRO A 379 4.53 44.21 -0.52
C PRO A 379 4.71 44.62 0.96
N GLU A 380 5.46 43.86 1.72
CA GLU A 380 5.91 44.25 3.08
C GLU A 380 6.69 45.58 2.96
N GLY A 381 6.22 46.64 3.58
CA GLY A 381 6.88 47.95 3.60
C GLY A 381 6.02 49.12 3.06
N SER A 382 4.83 48.92 2.56
CA SER A 382 3.91 50.03 2.24
C SER A 382 3.27 50.55 3.52
N VAL A 383 3.74 51.74 3.97
CA VAL A 383 3.38 52.38 5.25
C VAL A 383 2.02 53.09 5.23
N GLN A 384 1.25 53.02 4.16
CA GLN A 384 -0.05 53.69 4.16
C GLN A 384 -1.22 52.70 4.28
N PRO A 385 -2.20 52.98 5.18
CA PRO A 385 -3.47 52.25 5.20
C PRO A 385 -4.23 52.62 3.91
N ARG A 386 -4.03 51.82 2.85
CA ARG A 386 -4.76 52.01 1.60
C ARG A 386 -6.21 51.61 1.83
N GLN A 387 -7.14 52.54 1.54
CA GLN A 387 -8.54 52.15 1.30
C GLN A 387 -8.51 51.04 0.23
N GLN A 388 -9.04 49.86 0.58
CA GLN A 388 -9.16 48.74 -0.36
C GLN A 388 -10.02 49.20 -1.52
N ASN A 389 -9.38 49.45 -2.69
CA ASN A 389 -10.08 49.79 -3.90
C ASN A 389 -10.88 48.57 -4.39
N ALA A 390 -12.06 48.80 -4.99
CA ALA A 390 -12.92 47.74 -5.54
C ALA A 390 -12.18 46.75 -6.45
N GLY A 391 -11.10 47.19 -7.11
CA GLY A 391 -10.23 46.36 -7.95
C GLY A 391 -9.37 45.37 -7.13
N GLU A 392 -8.90 45.72 -5.94
CA GLU A 392 -8.13 44.84 -5.05
C GLU A 392 -9.04 43.75 -4.44
N HIS A 393 -10.27 44.13 -4.12
CA HIS A 393 -11.28 43.18 -3.63
C HIS A 393 -11.65 42.15 -4.70
N ARG A 394 -11.93 42.59 -5.95
CA ARG A 394 -12.22 41.69 -7.08
C ARG A 394 -11.05 40.76 -7.36
N ARG A 395 -9.80 41.24 -7.31
CA ARG A 395 -8.61 40.43 -7.50
C ARG A 395 -8.48 39.35 -6.41
N SER A 396 -8.72 39.73 -5.16
CA SER A 396 -8.68 38.76 -4.03
C SER A 396 -9.73 37.67 -4.24
N ILE A 397 -10.97 38.02 -4.61
CA ILE A 397 -12.02 37.05 -4.90
C ILE A 397 -11.60 36.10 -6.02
N LEU A 398 -11.07 36.62 -7.13
CA LEU A 398 -10.62 35.80 -8.26
C LEU A 398 -9.55 34.78 -7.84
N LEU A 399 -8.58 35.16 -7.02
CA LEU A 399 -7.55 34.27 -6.50
C LEU A 399 -8.11 33.17 -5.60
N TRP A 400 -9.12 33.51 -4.76
CA TRP A 400 -9.85 32.52 -3.96
C TRP A 400 -10.62 31.55 -4.85
N VAL A 401 -11.28 32.04 -5.91
CA VAL A 401 -11.97 31.20 -6.90
C VAL A 401 -10.98 30.23 -7.57
N CYS A 402 -9.80 30.71 -7.98
CA CYS A 402 -8.75 29.84 -8.54
C CYS A 402 -8.31 28.74 -7.55
N CYS A 403 -8.13 29.09 -6.27
CA CYS A 403 -7.80 28.08 -5.25
C CYS A 403 -8.92 27.06 -5.07
N LEU A 404 -10.18 27.50 -5.03
CA LEU A 404 -11.34 26.61 -4.88
C LEU A 404 -11.54 25.72 -6.12
N LEU A 405 -11.31 26.24 -7.32
CA LEU A 405 -11.37 25.46 -8.56
C LEU A 405 -10.29 24.37 -8.57
N LEU A 406 -9.05 24.72 -8.20
CA LEU A 406 -7.96 23.75 -8.14
C LEU A 406 -8.26 22.67 -7.09
N LEU A 407 -8.69 23.06 -5.88
CA LEU A 407 -9.09 22.12 -4.83
C LEU A 407 -10.31 21.29 -5.25
N GLY A 408 -11.24 21.84 -6.01
CA GLY A 408 -12.39 21.13 -6.55
C GLY A 408 -11.99 20.06 -7.57
N ILE A 409 -11.09 20.39 -8.51
CA ILE A 409 -10.59 19.44 -9.51
C ILE A 409 -9.86 18.28 -8.82
N GLU A 410 -8.89 18.59 -7.97
CA GLU A 410 -8.14 17.56 -7.22
C GLU A 410 -9.05 16.76 -6.27
N GLY A 411 -9.99 17.46 -5.61
CA GLY A 411 -10.95 16.84 -4.70
C GLY A 411 -11.86 15.85 -5.40
N ILE A 412 -12.38 16.18 -6.58
CA ILE A 412 -13.25 15.28 -7.36
C ILE A 412 -12.45 14.02 -7.77
N GLN A 413 -11.21 14.16 -8.22
CA GLN A 413 -10.38 13.02 -8.63
C GLN A 413 -10.07 12.10 -7.46
N VAL A 414 -9.54 12.66 -6.36
CA VAL A 414 -9.20 11.89 -5.16
C VAL A 414 -10.43 11.22 -4.53
N LEU A 415 -11.52 11.97 -4.36
CA LEU A 415 -12.73 11.44 -3.72
C LEU A 415 -13.43 10.40 -4.60
N ARG A 416 -13.43 10.54 -5.92
CA ARG A 416 -14.01 9.55 -6.83
C ARG A 416 -13.42 8.16 -6.60
N ASP A 417 -12.10 8.09 -6.44
CA ASP A 417 -11.37 6.83 -6.34
C ASP A 417 -11.20 6.35 -4.88
N SER A 418 -11.55 7.21 -3.90
CA SER A 418 -11.36 6.92 -2.47
C SER A 418 -12.23 5.76 -1.96
N THR A 419 -11.70 5.01 -1.00
CA THR A 419 -12.45 3.99 -0.26
C THR A 419 -13.69 4.58 0.42
N LEU A 420 -13.61 5.84 0.89
CA LEU A 420 -14.73 6.55 1.48
C LEU A 420 -15.92 6.67 0.51
N ASN A 421 -15.68 7.12 -0.73
CA ASN A 421 -16.74 7.29 -1.72
C ASN A 421 -17.42 5.95 -2.07
N LYS A 422 -16.60 4.90 -2.27
CA LYS A 422 -17.13 3.56 -2.58
C LYS A 422 -18.03 3.05 -1.46
N ASN A 423 -17.61 3.20 -0.21
CA ASN A 423 -18.38 2.79 0.95
C ASN A 423 -19.63 3.67 1.19
N PHE A 424 -19.55 4.99 0.97
CA PHE A 424 -20.75 5.83 1.02
C PHE A 424 -21.76 5.47 -0.06
N ARG A 425 -21.30 5.11 -1.26
CA ARG A 425 -22.20 4.67 -2.33
C ARG A 425 -22.86 3.33 -2.01
N LEU A 426 -22.15 2.38 -1.42
CA LEU A 426 -22.73 1.12 -0.90
C LEU A 426 -23.81 1.39 0.18
N MET A 427 -23.57 2.37 1.04
CA MET A 427 -24.51 2.73 2.12
C MET A 427 -25.76 3.44 1.60
N LEU A 428 -25.67 4.20 0.49
CA LEU A 428 -26.75 5.09 0.03
C LEU A 428 -27.51 4.58 -1.19
N PHE A 429 -26.95 3.66 -1.97
CA PHE A 429 -27.51 3.20 -3.24
C PHE A 429 -27.59 1.68 -3.28
N GLU A 430 -28.79 1.12 -3.27
CA GLU A 430 -29.03 -0.33 -3.29
C GLU A 430 -28.49 -1.01 -4.56
N ASP A 431 -28.52 -0.31 -5.71
CA ASP A 431 -28.06 -0.83 -7.01
C ASP A 431 -26.53 -0.73 -7.19
N TYR A 432 -25.79 -0.21 -6.20
CA TYR A 432 -24.34 -0.08 -6.30
C TYR A 432 -23.64 -1.30 -5.74
N GLU A 433 -23.14 -2.14 -6.61
CA GLU A 433 -22.41 -3.34 -6.24
C GLU A 433 -20.89 -3.10 -6.20
N GLN A 434 -20.25 -3.67 -5.21
CA GLN A 434 -18.79 -3.73 -5.06
C GLN A 434 -18.41 -5.03 -4.33
N VAL A 435 -17.19 -5.46 -4.55
CA VAL A 435 -16.60 -6.53 -3.74
C VAL A 435 -16.40 -6.02 -2.31
N THR A 436 -16.97 -6.73 -1.34
CA THR A 436 -16.91 -6.37 0.08
C THR A 436 -16.09 -7.40 0.88
N TRP A 437 -15.78 -7.09 2.13
CA TRP A 437 -15.13 -8.06 3.03
C TRP A 437 -15.96 -9.34 3.18
N GLU A 438 -17.26 -9.19 3.48
CA GLU A 438 -18.22 -10.29 3.60
C GLU A 438 -18.32 -11.12 2.32
N SER A 439 -18.40 -10.45 1.16
CA SER A 439 -18.56 -11.15 -0.13
C SER A 439 -17.34 -12.01 -0.50
N ILE A 440 -16.15 -11.67 -0.01
CA ILE A 440 -14.91 -12.45 -0.24
C ILE A 440 -14.76 -13.58 0.77
N TYR A 441 -14.93 -13.28 2.08
CA TYR A 441 -14.66 -14.29 3.11
C TYR A 441 -15.84 -15.22 3.39
N MET A 442 -17.08 -14.81 3.07
CA MET A 442 -18.28 -15.69 2.99
C MET A 442 -18.46 -16.58 4.23
N GLU A 443 -18.54 -15.98 5.43
CA GLU A 443 -18.56 -16.75 6.70
C GLU A 443 -19.70 -17.79 6.75
N ASP A 444 -20.92 -17.42 6.31
CA ASP A 444 -22.08 -18.32 6.29
C ASP A 444 -21.93 -19.47 5.29
N VAL A 445 -21.27 -19.23 4.15
CA VAL A 445 -20.97 -20.27 3.16
C VAL A 445 -19.99 -21.28 3.73
N PHE A 446 -18.90 -20.81 4.36
CA PHE A 446 -17.90 -21.68 4.96
C PHE A 446 -18.41 -22.42 6.19
N ALA A 447 -19.34 -21.85 6.98
CA ALA A 447 -20.02 -22.56 8.05
C ALA A 447 -20.81 -23.78 7.51
N ARG A 448 -21.46 -23.67 6.34
CA ARG A 448 -22.14 -24.80 5.69
C ARG A 448 -21.17 -25.83 5.11
N ILE A 449 -20.04 -25.38 4.54
CA ILE A 449 -18.97 -26.28 4.09
C ILE A 449 -18.45 -27.07 5.28
N GLU A 450 -18.19 -26.43 6.42
CA GLU A 450 -17.70 -27.10 7.64
C GLU A 450 -18.71 -28.13 8.16
N GLN A 451 -20.02 -27.88 8.06
CA GLN A 451 -21.05 -28.87 8.38
C GLN A 451 -21.01 -30.09 7.44
N ALA A 452 -20.72 -29.88 6.16
CA ALA A 452 -20.70 -30.96 5.16
C ALA A 452 -19.42 -31.83 5.24
N ILE A 453 -18.24 -31.22 5.50
CA ILE A 453 -16.97 -31.94 5.50
C ILE A 453 -16.42 -32.25 6.90
N GLY A 454 -17.07 -31.76 7.95
CA GLY A 454 -16.70 -31.91 9.34
C GLY A 454 -15.86 -30.74 9.90
N PRO A 455 -15.86 -30.55 11.23
CA PRO A 455 -15.21 -29.41 11.88
C PRO A 455 -13.67 -29.56 11.99
N GLU A 456 -13.14 -30.75 11.74
CA GLU A 456 -11.70 -31.02 11.84
C GLU A 456 -10.98 -30.37 10.65
N LYS A 457 -10.06 -29.44 10.95
CA LYS A 457 -9.23 -28.73 9.97
C LYS A 457 -7.74 -29.11 10.08
N GLU A 458 -7.43 -30.03 10.98
CA GLU A 458 -6.07 -30.53 11.21
C GLU A 458 -5.86 -31.89 10.53
N GLY A 459 -4.63 -32.18 10.14
CA GLY A 459 -4.27 -33.48 9.55
C GLY A 459 -4.50 -33.59 8.04
N TYR A 460 -5.04 -32.56 7.38
CA TYR A 460 -5.15 -32.46 5.92
C TYR A 460 -5.02 -31.03 5.45
N SER A 461 -4.84 -30.87 4.15
CA SER A 461 -4.78 -29.57 3.51
C SER A 461 -5.92 -29.41 2.49
N VAL A 462 -6.25 -28.16 2.21
CA VAL A 462 -7.11 -27.77 1.10
C VAL A 462 -6.28 -27.04 0.03
N VAL A 463 -6.78 -27.03 -1.20
CA VAL A 463 -6.24 -26.24 -2.30
C VAL A 463 -7.39 -25.54 -3.02
N SER A 464 -7.16 -24.36 -3.55
CA SER A 464 -8.18 -23.53 -4.18
C SER A 464 -7.97 -23.42 -5.69
N LEU A 465 -9.07 -23.43 -6.47
CA LEU A 465 -9.06 -23.20 -7.92
C LEU A 465 -10.07 -22.10 -8.26
N GLY A 466 -9.59 -20.98 -8.78
CA GLY A 466 -10.44 -19.82 -9.09
C GLY A 466 -10.89 -19.01 -7.86
N ILE A 467 -10.53 -19.46 -6.66
CA ILE A 467 -10.77 -18.79 -5.38
C ILE A 467 -9.42 -18.39 -4.80
N HIS A 468 -9.31 -17.20 -4.19
CA HIS A 468 -8.10 -16.86 -3.46
C HIS A 468 -7.90 -17.80 -2.26
N PRO A 469 -6.72 -18.42 -2.08
CA PRO A 469 -6.43 -19.26 -0.92
C PRO A 469 -6.63 -18.54 0.42
N SER A 470 -6.56 -17.21 0.41
CA SER A 470 -6.85 -16.37 1.57
C SER A 470 -8.23 -16.63 2.17
N VAL A 471 -9.20 -17.04 1.36
CA VAL A 471 -10.57 -17.34 1.84
C VAL A 471 -10.56 -18.55 2.76
N ALA A 472 -9.99 -19.68 2.31
CA ALA A 472 -9.87 -20.88 3.15
C ALA A 472 -8.97 -20.63 4.37
N LEU A 473 -7.86 -19.89 4.20
CA LEU A 473 -6.99 -19.46 5.30
C LEU A 473 -7.74 -18.63 6.34
N TYR A 474 -8.61 -17.70 5.92
CA TYR A 474 -9.41 -16.89 6.85
C TYR A 474 -10.24 -17.78 7.80
N HIS A 475 -10.81 -18.86 7.26
CA HIS A 475 -11.57 -19.85 8.02
C HIS A 475 -10.71 -20.88 8.77
N GLY A 476 -9.38 -20.73 8.75
CA GLY A 476 -8.46 -21.53 9.55
C GLY A 476 -8.07 -22.87 8.94
N TYR A 477 -8.41 -23.15 7.68
CA TYR A 477 -7.94 -24.34 6.99
C TYR A 477 -6.43 -24.29 6.75
N THR A 478 -5.79 -25.46 6.74
CA THR A 478 -4.43 -25.58 6.23
C THR A 478 -4.48 -25.60 4.71
N CYS A 479 -3.82 -24.63 4.08
CA CYS A 479 -3.79 -24.50 2.62
C CYS A 479 -2.46 -24.96 2.06
N ALA A 480 -2.50 -25.78 1.01
CA ALA A 480 -1.31 -26.16 0.26
C ALA A 480 -0.83 -25.04 -0.67
N ASP A 481 -1.73 -24.16 -1.06
CA ASP A 481 -1.51 -22.98 -1.89
C ASP A 481 -1.37 -21.70 -1.07
N GLY A 482 -1.12 -20.56 -1.75
CA GLY A 482 -1.04 -19.27 -1.10
C GLY A 482 -0.36 -18.18 -1.93
N TYR A 483 -0.41 -16.95 -1.43
CA TYR A 483 0.28 -15.81 -2.01
C TYR A 483 1.43 -15.36 -1.10
N SER A 484 2.65 -15.40 -1.62
CA SER A 484 3.84 -14.96 -0.90
C SER A 484 4.91 -14.43 -1.84
N ASN A 485 5.56 -13.36 -1.40
CA ASN A 485 6.71 -12.79 -2.09
C ASN A 485 8.04 -13.51 -1.76
N ASN A 486 8.04 -14.51 -0.87
CA ASN A 486 9.26 -15.15 -0.40
C ASN A 486 8.97 -16.51 0.27
N TYR A 487 8.93 -17.60 -0.47
CA TYR A 487 8.70 -18.95 0.06
C TYR A 487 9.70 -19.96 -0.50
N ASP A 488 9.72 -21.18 0.05
CA ASP A 488 10.67 -22.22 -0.26
C ASP A 488 10.55 -22.70 -1.73
N LEU A 489 11.66 -22.67 -2.45
CA LEU A 489 11.76 -23.11 -3.84
C LEU A 489 11.45 -24.60 -4.01
N ALA A 490 11.90 -25.45 -3.08
CA ALA A 490 11.61 -26.87 -3.13
C ALA A 490 10.10 -27.15 -2.97
N TYR A 491 9.39 -26.30 -2.22
CA TYR A 491 7.94 -26.38 -2.11
C TYR A 491 7.25 -25.97 -3.41
N LYS A 492 7.73 -24.91 -4.09
CA LYS A 492 7.26 -24.53 -5.43
C LYS A 492 7.33 -25.68 -6.41
N HIS A 493 8.46 -26.38 -6.43
CA HIS A 493 8.65 -27.51 -7.35
C HIS A 493 7.71 -28.68 -7.06
N ARG A 494 7.48 -29.00 -5.78
CA ARG A 494 6.50 -30.04 -5.41
C ARG A 494 5.07 -29.65 -5.79
N PHE A 495 4.67 -28.40 -5.54
CA PHE A 495 3.35 -27.92 -5.91
C PHE A 495 3.14 -27.88 -7.43
N ARG A 496 4.19 -27.50 -8.19
CA ARG A 496 4.17 -27.49 -9.67
C ARG A 496 3.79 -28.84 -10.26
N GLN A 497 4.17 -29.93 -9.61
CA GLN A 497 3.87 -31.29 -10.08
C GLN A 497 2.36 -31.53 -10.22
N ILE A 498 1.55 -30.97 -9.31
CA ILE A 498 0.09 -31.11 -9.35
C ILE A 498 -0.49 -30.70 -10.71
N MET A 499 0.03 -29.64 -11.32
CA MET A 499 -0.53 -29.04 -12.53
C MET A 499 0.49 -28.95 -13.67
N ALA A 500 1.47 -29.83 -13.69
CA ALA A 500 2.51 -29.81 -14.72
C ALA A 500 1.92 -29.90 -16.13
N GLY A 501 1.00 -30.83 -16.36
CA GLY A 501 0.29 -30.99 -17.62
C GLY A 501 -0.57 -29.78 -17.98
N GLU A 502 -1.25 -29.20 -16.99
CA GLU A 502 -2.09 -28.02 -17.19
C GLU A 502 -1.28 -26.78 -17.59
N LEU A 503 -0.08 -26.61 -17.01
CA LEU A 503 0.82 -25.50 -17.34
C LEU A 503 1.36 -25.59 -18.78
N GLU A 504 1.51 -26.79 -19.34
CA GLU A 504 1.97 -26.96 -20.74
C GLU A 504 0.89 -26.57 -21.77
N LYS A 505 -0.38 -26.42 -21.36
CA LYS A 505 -1.47 -26.00 -22.24
C LYS A 505 -1.45 -24.51 -22.57
N ASN A 506 -0.82 -23.68 -21.72
CA ASN A 506 -0.79 -22.23 -21.88
C ASN A 506 0.54 -21.61 -21.44
N ASP A 507 1.30 -21.11 -22.40
CA ASP A 507 2.62 -20.50 -22.19
C ASP A 507 2.60 -19.28 -21.27
N GLU A 508 1.54 -18.46 -21.30
CA GLU A 508 1.42 -17.27 -20.45
C GLU A 508 1.22 -17.69 -18.99
N THR A 509 0.32 -18.64 -18.73
CA THR A 509 0.08 -19.22 -17.41
C THR A 509 1.33 -19.89 -16.87
N ARG A 510 2.02 -20.68 -17.70
CA ARG A 510 3.28 -21.33 -17.34
C ARG A 510 4.36 -20.32 -16.95
N ARG A 511 4.57 -19.27 -17.77
CA ARG A 511 5.54 -18.21 -17.46
C ARG A 511 5.16 -17.44 -16.20
N TYR A 512 3.88 -17.17 -15.99
CA TYR A 512 3.42 -16.50 -14.78
C TYR A 512 3.78 -17.32 -13.53
N PHE A 513 3.57 -18.62 -13.55
CA PHE A 513 3.91 -19.50 -12.43
C PHE A 513 5.43 -19.71 -12.31
N ASP A 514 6.11 -20.08 -13.39
CA ASP A 514 7.52 -20.46 -13.36
C ASP A 514 8.44 -19.25 -13.15
N GLU A 515 8.20 -18.13 -13.87
CA GLU A 515 9.11 -16.99 -13.94
C GLU A 515 8.80 -15.88 -12.93
N TRP A 516 7.55 -15.75 -12.47
CA TRP A 516 7.18 -14.80 -11.41
C TRP A 516 6.85 -15.50 -10.10
N GLY A 517 5.93 -16.42 -10.10
CA GLY A 517 5.69 -17.44 -9.09
C GLY A 517 5.26 -16.99 -7.69
N ASN A 518 4.94 -15.72 -7.45
CA ASN A 518 4.51 -15.26 -6.12
C ASN A 518 3.14 -15.82 -5.71
N ARG A 519 2.28 -16.14 -6.67
CA ARG A 519 1.00 -16.82 -6.45
C ARG A 519 1.18 -18.32 -6.71
N LEU A 520 1.27 -19.07 -5.63
CA LEU A 520 1.27 -20.53 -5.66
C LEU A 520 -0.19 -21.01 -5.71
N TYR A 521 -0.85 -20.80 -6.85
CA TYR A 521 -2.25 -21.13 -7.09
C TYR A 521 -2.37 -22.22 -8.13
N LEU A 522 -3.44 -23.02 -8.09
CA LEU A 522 -3.78 -23.89 -9.20
C LEU A 522 -4.17 -23.07 -10.42
N ALA A 523 -3.73 -23.54 -11.57
CA ALA A 523 -4.11 -23.03 -12.88
C ALA A 523 -5.15 -23.94 -13.53
N GLY A 524 -6.09 -23.39 -14.26
CA GLY A 524 -7.05 -24.18 -15.04
C GLY A 524 -7.67 -23.37 -16.17
N ILE A 525 -7.85 -24.00 -17.32
CA ILE A 525 -8.53 -23.38 -18.46
C ILE A 525 -10.04 -23.35 -18.17
N PRO A 526 -10.75 -22.22 -18.46
CA PRO A 526 -10.26 -21.08 -19.26
C PRO A 526 -9.64 -19.93 -18.45
N TYR A 527 -9.53 -20.01 -17.13
CA TYR A 527 -9.27 -18.86 -16.26
C TYR A 527 -7.77 -18.68 -15.90
N GLY A 528 -6.91 -19.63 -16.24
CA GLY A 528 -5.48 -19.59 -15.88
C GLY A 528 -5.27 -19.61 -14.35
N ILE A 529 -4.34 -18.80 -13.84
CA ILE A 529 -4.07 -18.63 -12.39
C ILE A 529 -4.90 -17.47 -11.82
N ASN A 530 -6.18 -17.44 -12.11
CA ASN A 530 -7.06 -16.40 -11.58
C ASN A 530 -7.69 -16.85 -10.25
N GLY A 531 -7.44 -16.11 -9.17
CA GLY A 531 -8.05 -16.35 -7.86
C GLY A 531 -9.39 -15.62 -7.65
N MET A 532 -9.94 -14.96 -8.68
CA MET A 532 -11.19 -14.20 -8.58
C MET A 532 -12.16 -14.57 -9.70
N VAL A 533 -12.53 -15.83 -9.78
CA VAL A 533 -13.58 -16.30 -10.69
C VAL A 533 -14.93 -16.14 -9.99
N PRO A 534 -15.81 -15.20 -10.43
CA PRO A 534 -17.07 -14.94 -9.75
C PRO A 534 -18.05 -16.09 -9.94
N LYS A 535 -19.09 -16.16 -9.09
CA LYS A 535 -20.15 -17.16 -9.20
C LYS A 535 -20.85 -17.13 -10.57
N GLY A 536 -21.39 -18.29 -10.98
CA GLY A 536 -22.14 -18.45 -12.24
C GLY A 536 -21.26 -18.55 -13.49
N GLN A 537 -19.97 -18.80 -13.36
CA GLN A 537 -19.07 -18.97 -14.49
C GLN A 537 -19.06 -20.41 -15.02
N PRO A 538 -18.74 -20.62 -16.31
CA PRO A 538 -18.54 -21.95 -16.87
C PRO A 538 -17.52 -22.78 -16.10
N GLY A 539 -17.71 -24.12 -16.10
CA GLY A 539 -16.79 -25.04 -15.43
C GLY A 539 -15.41 -25.10 -16.06
N TYR A 540 -14.47 -25.62 -15.29
CA TYR A 540 -13.16 -26.04 -15.77
C TYR A 540 -13.31 -27.37 -16.49
N THR A 541 -12.79 -27.48 -17.68
CA THR A 541 -12.85 -28.70 -18.50
C THR A 541 -11.45 -29.19 -18.85
N ASP A 542 -11.33 -30.52 -18.96
CA ASP A 542 -10.09 -31.16 -19.40
C ASP A 542 -8.87 -30.81 -18.53
N LEU A 543 -9.07 -30.70 -17.19
CA LEU A 543 -7.96 -30.38 -16.27
C LEU A 543 -6.98 -31.54 -16.17
N ASP A 544 -5.71 -31.26 -16.44
CA ASP A 544 -4.63 -32.23 -16.39
C ASP A 544 -3.85 -32.11 -15.07
N TYR A 545 -4.44 -32.65 -13.99
CA TYR A 545 -3.87 -32.63 -12.65
C TYR A 545 -3.34 -34.00 -12.23
N ASP A 546 -2.14 -34.00 -11.63
CA ASP A 546 -1.58 -35.15 -10.94
C ASP A 546 -2.20 -35.26 -9.53
N LEU A 547 -3.14 -36.19 -9.37
CA LEU A 547 -3.83 -36.43 -8.11
C LEU A 547 -2.93 -37.10 -7.05
N ASP A 548 -1.92 -37.87 -7.47
CA ASP A 548 -0.94 -38.46 -6.54
C ASP A 548 -0.01 -37.39 -5.97
N ALA A 549 0.36 -36.36 -6.77
CA ALA A 549 1.06 -35.19 -6.29
C ALA A 549 0.21 -34.36 -5.31
N MET A 550 -1.12 -34.24 -5.53
CA MET A 550 -2.03 -33.64 -4.56
C MET A 550 -2.02 -34.42 -3.23
N SER A 551 -2.15 -35.73 -3.31
CA SER A 551 -2.12 -36.61 -2.12
C SER A 551 -0.78 -36.51 -1.36
N ALA A 552 0.34 -36.45 -2.08
CA ALA A 552 1.67 -36.27 -1.50
C ALA A 552 1.86 -34.94 -0.72
N LEU A 553 1.06 -33.92 -1.04
CA LEU A 553 0.96 -32.66 -0.29
C LEU A 553 -0.15 -32.67 0.76
N HIS A 554 -0.69 -33.84 1.10
CA HIS A 554 -1.78 -34.01 2.09
C HIS A 554 -3.06 -33.26 1.73
N ILE A 555 -3.28 -32.93 0.43
CA ILE A 555 -4.50 -32.28 -0.02
C ILE A 555 -5.63 -33.29 0.02
N ARG A 556 -6.68 -32.98 0.77
CA ARG A 556 -7.89 -33.78 0.89
C ARG A 556 -9.08 -33.15 0.18
N TYR A 557 -9.13 -31.82 0.08
CA TYR A 557 -10.22 -31.12 -0.57
C TYR A 557 -9.70 -30.10 -1.57
N LEU A 558 -10.39 -30.05 -2.72
CA LEU A 558 -10.27 -28.98 -3.71
C LEU A 558 -11.51 -28.07 -3.59
N LEU A 559 -11.27 -26.78 -3.39
CA LEU A 559 -12.29 -25.74 -3.36
C LEU A 559 -12.25 -25.00 -4.71
N ALA A 560 -13.22 -25.24 -5.57
CA ALA A 560 -13.25 -24.63 -6.90
C ALA A 560 -14.36 -23.59 -7.03
N ALA A 561 -14.13 -22.50 -7.77
CA ALA A 561 -15.10 -21.45 -8.03
C ALA A 561 -16.13 -21.84 -9.12
N ALA A 562 -15.92 -22.94 -9.81
CA ALA A 562 -16.78 -23.47 -10.86
C ALA A 562 -16.65 -25.00 -10.91
N PRO A 563 -17.56 -25.72 -11.57
CA PRO A 563 -17.47 -27.18 -11.74
C PRO A 563 -16.12 -27.60 -12.33
N VAL A 564 -15.62 -28.77 -11.91
CA VAL A 564 -14.32 -29.32 -12.35
C VAL A 564 -14.53 -30.63 -13.09
N GLU A 565 -13.97 -30.72 -14.28
CA GLU A 565 -13.87 -31.95 -15.07
C GLU A 565 -12.38 -32.24 -15.37
N LEU A 566 -11.91 -33.40 -14.92
CA LEU A 566 -10.54 -33.86 -15.17
C LEU A 566 -10.39 -34.45 -16.57
N SER A 567 -9.21 -34.33 -17.14
CA SER A 567 -8.87 -34.97 -18.40
C SER A 567 -8.83 -36.49 -18.23
N PRO A 568 -9.09 -37.27 -19.33
CA PRO A 568 -8.89 -38.73 -19.30
C PRO A 568 -7.48 -39.12 -18.86
N ALA A 569 -6.46 -38.37 -19.28
CA ALA A 569 -5.07 -38.61 -18.94
C ALA A 569 -4.83 -38.49 -17.43
N ALA A 570 -5.40 -37.51 -16.79
CA ALA A 570 -5.30 -37.32 -15.34
C ALA A 570 -5.90 -38.48 -14.51
N LEU A 571 -6.79 -39.29 -15.12
CA LEU A 571 -7.49 -40.39 -14.47
C LEU A 571 -6.87 -41.77 -14.79
N GLU A 572 -6.10 -41.89 -15.87
CA GLU A 572 -5.56 -43.17 -16.31
C GLU A 572 -4.42 -43.71 -15.44
N GLU A 573 -3.59 -42.85 -14.87
CA GLU A 573 -2.37 -43.21 -14.15
C GLU A 573 -2.53 -43.31 -12.62
N THR A 574 -3.72 -43.01 -12.09
CA THR A 574 -3.95 -42.95 -10.65
C THR A 574 -5.14 -43.79 -10.18
N SER A 575 -5.10 -44.23 -8.90
CA SER A 575 -6.25 -44.83 -8.24
C SER A 575 -7.06 -43.78 -7.44
N LEU A 576 -6.78 -42.49 -7.61
CA LEU A 576 -7.46 -41.39 -6.93
C LEU A 576 -8.52 -40.77 -7.84
N ARG A 577 -9.53 -40.16 -7.22
CA ARG A 577 -10.57 -39.39 -7.92
C ARG A 577 -11.00 -38.19 -7.10
N LEU A 578 -11.54 -37.18 -7.76
CA LEU A 578 -12.24 -36.06 -7.13
C LEU A 578 -13.73 -36.38 -7.06
N GLU A 579 -14.26 -36.49 -5.85
CA GLU A 579 -15.67 -36.73 -5.59
C GLU A 579 -16.32 -35.46 -5.09
N LEU A 580 -17.44 -35.07 -5.74
CA LEU A 580 -18.19 -33.87 -5.36
C LEU A 580 -18.85 -34.08 -3.97
N VAL A 581 -18.61 -33.19 -3.04
CA VAL A 581 -19.22 -33.22 -1.70
C VAL A 581 -20.71 -32.82 -1.81
N ASP A 582 -21.56 -33.57 -1.14
CA ASP A 582 -23.00 -33.31 -1.09
C ASP A 582 -23.30 -31.89 -0.59
N GLY A 583 -24.22 -31.22 -1.26
CA GLY A 583 -24.59 -29.82 -1.01
C GLY A 583 -23.82 -28.79 -1.83
N SER A 584 -22.80 -29.23 -2.59
CA SER A 584 -22.11 -28.32 -3.55
C SER A 584 -23.02 -27.98 -4.74
N PRO A 585 -22.94 -26.74 -5.27
CA PRO A 585 -22.10 -25.64 -4.81
C PRO A 585 -22.64 -24.92 -3.58
N PHE A 586 -21.75 -24.49 -2.70
CA PHE A 586 -22.09 -23.65 -1.55
C PHE A 586 -21.94 -22.18 -1.95
N THR A 587 -23.03 -21.42 -1.82
CA THR A 587 -23.07 -19.99 -2.14
C THR A 587 -24.26 -19.32 -1.45
N ASP A 588 -24.29 -17.99 -1.41
CA ASP A 588 -25.44 -17.19 -1.02
C ASP A 588 -25.55 -15.91 -1.87
N SER A 589 -26.50 -15.03 -1.55
CA SER A 589 -26.73 -13.81 -2.33
C SER A 589 -25.55 -12.82 -2.24
N ALA A 590 -24.91 -12.71 -1.08
CA ALA A 590 -23.79 -11.77 -0.83
C ALA A 590 -22.45 -12.31 -1.34
N ALA A 591 -22.30 -13.63 -1.47
CA ALA A 591 -21.06 -14.30 -1.83
C ALA A 591 -20.55 -13.86 -3.22
N TYR A 592 -19.25 -13.58 -3.31
CA TYR A 592 -18.58 -13.34 -4.59
C TYR A 592 -18.40 -14.63 -5.38
N TYR A 593 -18.11 -15.72 -4.68
CA TYR A 593 -17.88 -17.05 -5.26
C TYR A 593 -19.09 -17.96 -5.05
N GLU A 594 -19.20 -19.00 -5.88
CA GLU A 594 -19.82 -20.26 -5.53
C GLU A 594 -18.72 -21.29 -5.31
N VAL A 595 -18.82 -22.08 -4.24
CA VAL A 595 -17.75 -23.00 -3.84
C VAL A 595 -18.16 -24.44 -4.12
N TRP A 596 -17.53 -25.02 -5.12
CA TRP A 596 -17.62 -26.43 -5.46
C TRP A 596 -16.56 -27.19 -4.67
N VAL A 597 -16.98 -28.03 -3.74
CA VAL A 597 -16.07 -28.77 -2.85
C VAL A 597 -15.93 -30.20 -3.37
N TYR A 598 -14.69 -30.55 -3.72
CA TYR A 598 -14.35 -31.90 -4.13
C TYR A 598 -13.46 -32.56 -3.10
N ARG A 599 -13.76 -33.84 -2.78
CA ARG A 599 -12.92 -34.69 -1.91
C ARG A 599 -12.03 -35.56 -2.76
N LEU A 600 -10.75 -35.62 -2.41
CA LEU A 600 -9.79 -36.54 -3.00
C LEU A 600 -9.89 -37.89 -2.30
N GLU A 601 -10.35 -38.92 -3.02
CA GLU A 601 -10.58 -40.27 -2.50
C GLU A 601 -9.91 -41.34 -3.36
N SER A 602 -9.66 -42.51 -2.76
CA SER A 602 -9.20 -43.69 -3.50
C SER A 602 -10.36 -44.31 -4.27
N SER A 603 -10.16 -44.60 -5.54
CA SER A 603 -11.14 -45.32 -6.38
C SER A 603 -11.23 -46.83 -6.05
N ARG A 604 -10.33 -47.35 -5.22
CA ARG A 604 -10.40 -48.71 -4.71
C ARG A 604 -11.29 -48.68 -3.47
N GLU A 605 -12.45 -49.36 -3.51
CA GLU A 605 -13.23 -49.68 -2.33
C GLU A 605 -12.35 -50.42 -1.31
N PRO A 606 -12.58 -50.20 0.01
CA PRO A 606 -11.82 -50.89 1.06
C PRO A 606 -12.02 -52.40 1.03
#